data_b30bbc6cf585da6c455bf41328ecb45b
#
_entry.id   b30bbc6cf585da6c455bf41328ecb45b
#
_cell.length_a   1.000
_cell.length_b   1.000
_cell.length_c   1.000
_cell.angle_alpha   90.00
_cell.angle_beta   90.00
_cell.angle_gamma   90.00
#
_symmetry.space_group_name_H-M   'P 1'
#
loop_
_entity.id
_entity.type
_entity.pdbx_description
1 polymer ?
#
loop_
_entity_poly.entity_id
_entity_poly.type
_entity_poly.pdbx_seq_one_letter_code
_entity_poly.pdbx_strand_id
1 'polypeptide(L)'
;MLSTRRLAIAILVACGAMLLAPAAMAAAHSGHIDLQDGLTLAQQFGYAPEFRQHVVTFDANNVPTIRSRGASQDDTSFVQRLEGGVWVRHDLLEALRVAYPDFTGTVHAGGYASDRVDFDEQGRAYTVLTIRLEEGDFRSVLLSSTDGCATWSVLELPFGNDTPLSGENDRGNVASEHDGGRLLEGPPLIAVWRQLAPWKGAWALLNELYVVQPVWVGDELALQQPVPIRIDFLGMIQGAGGASFAVTSGDQTYFVYSTVAPRGTLTTPTYAATYYHSTNTVGPSTRVAESRPANDCHDTPGICMDSTGTLHVVTGAHGWPFRYARSLAPRSTAAWTRPADVLTSGYRDRTTDADGAGKQTYLSLVCGPDDVLHVVSRQSRRNVDSHYPGLQYSALVHQALRPGQSWSAPDLIVVPPRNGYSQYYQKLTIDRLGRLFVSCSYFSQRDPPATRVFRRFHHRMVLISEDGGGTWRFATTADFLAGIAEPDAPGAGASAPAPIAGGS
;
A
#
# COMPACT_ATOMS: atom_id res chain seq x y z
N MET A 1 -54.63 -59.09 -0.48
CA MET A 1 -53.37 -59.37 0.28
C MET A 1 -52.25 -59.66 -0.71
N LEU A 2 -51.55 -58.74 -1.14
CA LEU A 2 -50.25 -58.89 -1.84
C LEU A 2 -49.67 -57.49 -2.10
N SER A 3 -48.44 -57.30 -1.68
CA SER A 3 -47.44 -56.33 -2.07
C SER A 3 -47.34 -55.04 -1.28
N THR A 4 -46.75 -55.14 -0.13
CA THR A 4 -46.11 -54.02 0.58
C THR A 4 -44.62 -54.28 0.89
N ARG A 5 -43.91 -55.05 0.07
CA ARG A 5 -42.50 -55.39 0.28
C ARG A 5 -41.50 -54.98 -0.82
N ARG A 6 -41.90 -54.12 -1.78
CA ARG A 6 -40.99 -53.71 -2.85
C ARG A 6 -40.69 -52.20 -2.90
N LEU A 7 -41.09 -51.43 -1.87
CA LEU A 7 -40.82 -49.98 -1.82
C LEU A 7 -39.75 -49.59 -0.81
N ALA A 8 -39.15 -50.53 -0.08
CA ALA A 8 -38.18 -50.24 0.98
C ALA A 8 -36.71 -50.37 0.55
N ILE A 9 -36.42 -50.85 -0.67
CA ILE A 9 -35.03 -51.06 -1.14
C ILE A 9 -34.53 -49.96 -2.09
N ALA A 10 -35.42 -49.17 -2.65
CA ALA A 10 -35.03 -48.07 -3.56
C ALA A 10 -34.66 -46.76 -2.87
N ILE A 11 -34.95 -46.58 -1.57
CA ILE A 11 -34.66 -45.34 -0.82
C ILE A 11 -33.33 -45.41 -0.09
N LEU A 12 -32.74 -46.60 0.10
CA LEU A 12 -31.45 -46.76 0.78
C LEU A 12 -30.21 -46.60 -0.12
N VAL A 13 -30.39 -46.57 -1.45
CA VAL A 13 -29.26 -46.35 -2.37
C VAL A 13 -29.12 -44.89 -2.77
N ALA A 14 -30.16 -44.07 -2.59
CA ALA A 14 -30.10 -42.63 -2.89
C ALA A 14 -29.56 -41.74 -1.74
N CYS A 15 -29.53 -42.24 -0.51
CA CYS A 15 -28.97 -41.53 0.64
C CYS A 15 -27.49 -41.82 0.91
N GLY A 16 -26.91 -42.82 0.22
CA GLY A 16 -25.49 -43.16 0.38
C GLY A 16 -24.51 -42.31 -0.47
N ALA A 17 -25.01 -41.50 -1.39
CA ALA A 17 -24.19 -40.71 -2.31
C ALA A 17 -24.11 -39.21 -1.97
N MET A 18 -24.70 -38.77 -0.86
CA MET A 18 -24.71 -37.34 -0.45
C MET A 18 -23.95 -37.04 0.85
N LEU A 19 -23.11 -37.94 1.32
CA LEU A 19 -22.27 -37.72 2.51
C LEU A 19 -20.77 -37.86 2.23
N LEU A 20 -20.37 -37.57 1.01
CA LEU A 20 -19.00 -37.22 0.69
C LEU A 20 -18.96 -35.74 0.21
N ALA A 21 -19.48 -34.83 1.03
CA ALA A 21 -19.10 -33.44 0.94
C ALA A 21 -17.68 -33.30 1.46
N PRO A 22 -16.86 -32.48 0.85
CA PRO A 22 -15.41 -32.51 0.92
C PRO A 22 -14.91 -32.11 2.29
N ALA A 23 -14.54 -33.08 3.08
CA ALA A 23 -13.43 -32.93 4.00
C ALA A 23 -12.21 -32.89 3.11
N ALA A 24 -11.76 -31.74 2.80
CA ALA A 24 -10.41 -31.44 2.34
C ALA A 24 -10.42 -30.20 1.48
N MET A 25 -10.45 -29.10 2.11
CA MET A 25 -9.47 -28.08 1.84
C MET A 25 -9.13 -27.47 3.20
N ALA A 26 -8.59 -28.26 4.09
CA ALA A 26 -7.53 -27.74 4.93
C ALA A 26 -6.45 -27.37 3.92
N ALA A 27 -6.45 -26.11 3.48
CA ALA A 27 -5.32 -25.54 2.80
C ALA A 27 -4.12 -25.92 3.64
N ALA A 28 -3.16 -26.59 3.03
CA ALA A 28 -1.87 -26.78 3.63
C ALA A 28 -1.47 -25.37 4.06
N HIS A 29 -1.40 -25.13 5.37
CA HIS A 29 -0.91 -23.86 5.88
C HIS A 29 0.50 -23.74 5.33
N SER A 30 0.69 -22.87 4.35
CA SER A 30 2.02 -22.46 3.94
C SER A 30 2.72 -22.05 5.23
N GLY A 31 3.89 -22.61 5.51
CA GLY A 31 4.57 -22.36 6.76
C GLY A 31 4.73 -20.87 6.97
N HIS A 32 4.11 -20.32 8.01
CA HIS A 32 4.28 -18.93 8.38
C HIS A 32 5.67 -18.70 8.97
N ILE A 33 6.14 -17.49 8.87
CA ILE A 33 7.40 -17.08 9.47
C ILE A 33 7.14 -16.73 10.94
N ASP A 34 7.81 -17.46 11.82
CA ASP A 34 7.78 -17.21 13.24
C ASP A 34 8.94 -16.28 13.63
N LEU A 35 8.59 -15.05 14.00
CA LEU A 35 9.57 -14.02 14.33
C LEU A 35 9.99 -14.10 15.78
N GLN A 36 10.90 -15.01 16.14
CA GLN A 36 11.50 -15.01 17.47
C GLN A 36 12.74 -14.12 17.56
N ASP A 37 13.58 -14.19 16.56
CA ASP A 37 14.82 -13.44 16.41
C ASP A 37 15.00 -13.07 14.95
N GLY A 38 14.25 -12.09 14.46
CA GLY A 38 14.31 -11.72 13.07
C GLY A 38 15.64 -11.15 12.62
N LEU A 39 15.98 -11.37 11.38
CA LEU A 39 17.11 -10.73 10.74
C LEU A 39 16.84 -9.23 10.58
N THR A 40 17.84 -8.41 10.85
CA THR A 40 17.82 -7.00 10.50
C THR A 40 18.03 -6.83 8.99
N LEU A 41 17.73 -5.65 8.45
CA LEU A 41 18.07 -5.36 7.05
C LEU A 41 19.57 -5.48 6.78
N ALA A 42 20.42 -5.15 7.77
CA ALA A 42 21.86 -5.37 7.66
C ALA A 42 22.20 -6.83 7.43
N GLN A 43 21.54 -7.74 8.13
CA GLN A 43 21.74 -9.17 7.96
C GLN A 43 21.16 -9.69 6.65
N GLN A 44 20.06 -9.11 6.17
CA GLN A 44 19.44 -9.48 4.89
C GLN A 44 20.24 -8.95 3.69
N PHE A 45 20.67 -7.68 3.73
CA PHE A 45 21.22 -6.98 2.57
C PHE A 45 22.69 -6.61 2.69
N GLY A 46 23.32 -6.89 3.82
CA GLY A 46 24.71 -6.55 4.07
C GLY A 46 24.95 -5.09 4.46
N TYR A 47 23.93 -4.37 4.90
CA TYR A 47 24.03 -3.01 5.43
C TYR A 47 23.12 -2.83 6.66
N ALA A 48 23.41 -1.84 7.47
CA ALA A 48 22.67 -1.52 8.68
C ALA A 48 21.93 -0.19 8.54
N PRO A 49 20.76 -0.15 7.95
CA PRO A 49 19.98 1.07 7.87
C PRO A 49 19.30 1.35 9.21
N GLU A 50 19.42 2.57 9.67
CA GLU A 50 18.80 3.05 10.91
C GLU A 50 17.48 3.76 10.58
N PHE A 51 16.36 3.03 10.33
CA PHE A 51 15.11 3.70 10.03
C PHE A 51 13.88 2.95 10.54
N ARG A 52 12.79 3.70 10.64
CA ARG A 52 11.52 3.22 11.20
C ARG A 52 10.67 2.46 10.19
N GLN A 53 10.64 2.92 8.94
CA GLN A 53 9.84 2.35 7.85
C GLN A 53 10.66 2.34 6.57
N HIS A 54 10.33 1.43 5.69
CA HIS A 54 10.94 1.32 4.37
C HIS A 54 9.98 0.60 3.44
N VAL A 55 10.08 0.91 2.17
CA VAL A 55 9.34 0.26 1.10
C VAL A 55 10.34 -0.09 0.02
N VAL A 56 10.31 -1.31 -0.45
CA VAL A 56 11.08 -1.72 -1.60
C VAL A 56 10.24 -1.45 -2.83
N THR A 57 10.76 -0.70 -3.78
CA THR A 57 10.16 -0.43 -5.09
C THR A 57 11.16 -0.74 -6.19
N PHE A 58 10.72 -0.77 -7.43
CA PHE A 58 11.52 -1.28 -8.54
C PHE A 58 11.42 -0.33 -9.74
N ASP A 59 12.54 -0.07 -10.42
CA ASP A 59 12.54 0.66 -11.68
C ASP A 59 12.16 -0.23 -12.87
N ALA A 60 12.26 0.30 -14.10
CA ALA A 60 11.93 -0.43 -15.33
C ALA A 60 12.82 -1.67 -15.55
N ASN A 61 14.04 -1.65 -15.05
CA ASN A 61 14.99 -2.77 -15.13
C ASN A 61 14.91 -3.71 -13.92
N ASN A 62 13.86 -3.56 -13.10
CA ASN A 62 13.66 -4.30 -11.86
C ASN A 62 14.75 -4.08 -10.80
N VAL A 63 15.47 -2.96 -10.87
CA VAL A 63 16.47 -2.60 -9.86
C VAL A 63 15.76 -2.14 -8.59
N PRO A 64 15.97 -2.82 -7.46
CA PRO A 64 15.31 -2.48 -6.20
C PRO A 64 15.85 -1.18 -5.63
N THR A 65 14.94 -0.40 -5.11
CA THR A 65 15.21 0.87 -4.48
C THR A 65 14.46 0.93 -3.14
N ILE A 66 15.14 1.31 -2.06
CA ILE A 66 14.58 1.46 -0.73
C ILE A 66 14.79 2.91 -0.31
N ARG A 67 13.70 3.61 -0.03
CA ARG A 67 13.79 4.91 0.59
C ARG A 67 13.86 4.75 2.10
N SER A 68 14.79 5.47 2.68
CA SER A 68 15.10 5.40 4.09
C SER A 68 15.07 6.75 4.73
N ARG A 69 14.75 6.74 6.00
CA ARG A 69 14.76 7.89 6.86
C ARG A 69 15.57 7.57 8.10
N GLY A 70 16.44 8.46 8.53
CA GLY A 70 17.28 8.27 9.70
C GLY A 70 16.50 8.01 11.00
N ALA A 71 17.16 7.41 11.96
CA ALA A 71 16.57 7.00 13.24
C ALA A 71 16.27 8.18 14.17
N SER A 72 16.97 9.31 14.01
CA SER A 72 16.77 10.51 14.80
C SER A 72 16.02 11.59 14.02
N GLN A 73 15.51 12.59 14.74
CA GLN A 73 14.85 13.74 14.11
C GLN A 73 15.82 14.61 13.30
N ASP A 74 17.10 14.43 13.52
CA ASP A 74 18.20 15.23 12.93
C ASP A 74 18.82 14.54 11.72
N ASP A 75 18.29 13.38 11.27
CA ASP A 75 18.99 12.53 10.30
C ASP A 75 18.32 12.46 8.94
N THR A 76 19.12 12.67 8.00
CA THR A 76 19.32 12.14 6.64
C THR A 76 18.17 11.34 6.07
N SER A 77 17.43 11.94 5.18
CA SER A 77 16.60 11.19 4.22
C SER A 77 17.48 10.77 3.05
N PHE A 78 17.47 9.49 2.72
CA PHE A 78 18.28 8.95 1.64
C PHE A 78 17.55 7.81 0.90
N VAL A 79 18.03 7.53 -0.28
CA VAL A 79 17.62 6.39 -1.11
C VAL A 79 18.78 5.41 -1.16
N GLN A 80 18.49 4.12 -1.03
CA GLN A 80 19.44 3.05 -1.29
C GLN A 80 18.97 2.26 -2.51
N ARG A 81 19.87 2.10 -3.46
CA ARG A 81 19.63 1.43 -4.72
C ARG A 81 20.65 0.32 -4.93
N LEU A 82 20.24 -0.81 -5.47
CA LEU A 82 21.15 -1.92 -5.75
C LEU A 82 21.84 -1.71 -7.10
N GLU A 83 23.10 -1.29 -7.06
CA GLU A 83 23.91 -0.97 -8.24
C GLU A 83 25.13 -1.87 -8.31
N GLY A 84 25.31 -2.59 -9.41
CA GLY A 84 26.46 -3.51 -9.58
C GLY A 84 26.59 -4.56 -8.46
N GLY A 85 25.48 -4.95 -7.86
CA GLY A 85 25.45 -5.92 -6.76
C GLY A 85 25.71 -5.33 -5.36
N VAL A 86 25.81 -4.01 -5.25
CA VAL A 86 26.09 -3.29 -3.99
C VAL A 86 24.96 -2.29 -3.73
N TRP A 87 24.55 -2.16 -2.46
CA TRP A 87 23.61 -1.11 -2.07
C TRP A 87 24.30 0.24 -1.98
N VAL A 88 24.03 1.12 -2.95
CA VAL A 88 24.56 2.48 -3.02
C VAL A 88 23.58 3.44 -2.37
N ARG A 89 24.10 4.37 -1.59
CA ARG A 89 23.31 5.38 -0.90
C ARG A 89 23.37 6.71 -1.66
N HIS A 90 22.20 7.28 -1.92
CA HIS A 90 22.00 8.62 -2.51
C HIS A 90 21.30 9.51 -1.48
N ASP A 91 21.93 10.61 -1.13
CA ASP A 91 21.42 11.54 -0.08
C ASP A 91 20.46 12.58 -0.69
N LEU A 92 19.24 12.64 -0.17
CA LEU A 92 18.24 13.60 -0.60
C LEU A 92 18.44 14.99 -0.01
N LEU A 93 19.24 15.13 1.06
CA LEU A 93 19.44 16.40 1.74
C LEU A 93 20.25 17.40 0.92
N GLU A 94 21.12 16.92 0.05
CA GLU A 94 21.90 17.80 -0.83
C GLU A 94 20.99 18.58 -1.77
N ALA A 95 20.04 17.90 -2.42
CA ALA A 95 19.03 18.54 -3.25
C ALA A 95 18.19 19.57 -2.48
N LEU A 96 17.82 19.23 -1.24
CA LEU A 96 17.06 20.15 -0.38
C LEU A 96 17.87 21.38 0.00
N ARG A 97 19.18 21.26 0.28
CA ARG A 97 20.05 22.40 0.57
C ARG A 97 20.27 23.30 -0.63
N VAL A 98 20.30 22.74 -1.82
CA VAL A 98 20.37 23.54 -3.06
C VAL A 98 19.08 24.34 -3.26
N ALA A 99 17.92 23.70 -3.06
CA ALA A 99 16.62 24.36 -3.24
C ALA A 99 16.31 25.36 -2.10
N TYR A 100 16.76 25.06 -0.88
CA TYR A 100 16.54 25.86 0.32
C TYR A 100 17.87 26.07 1.04
N PRO A 101 18.63 27.17 0.73
CA PRO A 101 19.95 27.39 1.32
C PRO A 101 19.95 27.48 2.85
N ASP A 102 18.83 27.93 3.44
CA ASP A 102 18.64 28.04 4.89
C ASP A 102 18.14 26.73 5.53
N PHE A 103 18.04 25.66 4.76
CA PHE A 103 17.59 24.37 5.27
C PHE A 103 18.59 23.78 6.26
N THR A 104 18.24 23.80 7.54
CA THR A 104 19.10 23.35 8.64
C THR A 104 19.02 21.85 8.92
N GLY A 105 18.23 21.10 8.11
CA GLY A 105 18.40 19.64 8.08
C GLY A 105 17.31 18.80 8.71
N THR A 106 16.10 19.32 8.98
CA THR A 106 15.04 18.45 9.48
C THR A 106 14.06 18.06 8.37
N VAL A 107 14.17 16.83 7.89
CA VAL A 107 13.07 16.19 7.16
C VAL A 107 12.05 15.72 8.20
N HIS A 108 10.85 16.26 8.11
CA HIS A 108 9.83 16.00 9.13
C HIS A 108 9.47 14.52 9.18
N ALA A 109 9.60 13.96 10.37
CA ALA A 109 9.31 12.54 10.62
C ALA A 109 7.86 12.13 10.36
N GLY A 110 6.97 13.09 10.23
CA GLY A 110 5.55 12.92 10.03
C GLY A 110 5.07 12.68 8.63
N GLY A 111 5.94 12.79 7.70
CA GLY A 111 5.66 12.34 6.36
C GLY A 111 5.45 10.84 6.27
N TYR A 112 4.42 10.32 6.91
CA TYR A 112 3.88 8.99 6.58
C TYR A 112 3.39 8.92 5.13
N ALA A 113 3.49 10.02 4.43
CA ALA A 113 2.96 10.17 3.10
C ALA A 113 3.72 9.36 2.07
N SER A 114 5.04 9.18 2.22
CA SER A 114 5.78 8.44 1.22
C SER A 114 7.12 7.96 1.76
N ASP A 115 7.14 6.72 2.19
CA ASP A 115 8.40 6.00 2.49
C ASP A 115 8.91 5.25 1.25
N ARG A 116 8.66 5.78 0.04
CA ARG A 116 8.92 5.09 -1.22
C ARG A 116 9.49 6.03 -2.28
N VAL A 117 10.12 5.43 -3.27
CA VAL A 117 10.43 6.04 -4.56
C VAL A 117 9.60 5.32 -5.60
N ASP A 118 8.82 6.05 -6.39
CA ASP A 118 8.07 5.48 -7.49
C ASP A 118 8.76 5.82 -8.80
N PHE A 119 8.66 4.93 -9.79
CA PHE A 119 9.30 5.08 -11.08
C PHE A 119 8.26 5.12 -12.19
N ASP A 120 8.51 5.92 -13.23
CA ASP A 120 7.71 5.89 -14.43
C ASP A 120 8.33 5.02 -15.54
N GLU A 121 7.56 4.81 -16.60
CA GLU A 121 8.00 4.03 -17.78
C GLU A 121 9.22 4.61 -18.50
N GLN A 122 9.52 5.89 -18.28
CA GLN A 122 10.70 6.56 -18.80
C GLN A 122 11.93 6.41 -17.89
N GLY A 123 11.77 5.68 -16.75
CA GLY A 123 12.84 5.46 -15.77
C GLY A 123 13.10 6.62 -14.84
N ARG A 124 12.23 7.62 -14.80
CA ARG A 124 12.34 8.75 -13.88
C ARG A 124 11.77 8.34 -12.51
N ALA A 125 12.42 8.85 -11.47
CA ALA A 125 12.07 8.54 -10.08
C ALA A 125 11.38 9.72 -9.41
N TYR A 126 10.42 9.43 -8.53
CA TYR A 126 9.64 10.42 -7.79
C TYR A 126 9.51 10.04 -6.32
N THR A 127 9.61 11.02 -5.43
CA THR A 127 9.30 10.82 -4.02
C THR A 127 8.83 12.13 -3.40
N VAL A 128 7.88 12.08 -2.47
CA VAL A 128 7.40 13.27 -1.75
C VAL A 128 7.98 13.33 -0.35
N LEU A 129 8.28 14.52 0.12
CA LEU A 129 8.79 14.80 1.46
C LEU A 129 8.00 15.94 2.10
N THR A 130 7.94 15.94 3.43
CA THR A 130 7.65 17.13 4.21
C THR A 130 8.93 17.54 4.93
N ILE A 131 9.36 18.75 4.73
CA ILE A 131 10.56 19.35 5.37
C ILE A 131 10.12 20.43 6.34
N ARG A 132 11.00 20.73 7.30
CA ARG A 132 10.84 21.82 8.24
C ARG A 132 12.00 22.79 8.03
N LEU A 133 11.71 24.01 7.66
CA LEU A 133 12.71 25.08 7.46
C LEU A 133 13.05 25.76 8.78
N GLU A 134 12.03 26.29 9.45
CA GLU A 134 12.12 26.91 10.78
C GLU A 134 11.06 26.30 11.71
N GLU A 135 11.03 26.74 12.97
CA GLU A 135 10.01 26.28 13.89
C GLU A 135 8.60 26.71 13.43
N GLY A 136 7.80 25.73 13.03
CA GLY A 136 6.44 25.95 12.52
C GLY A 136 6.35 26.18 11.02
N ASP A 137 7.46 26.29 10.28
CA ASP A 137 7.44 26.42 8.82
C ASP A 137 7.72 25.09 8.14
N PHE A 138 6.64 24.43 7.69
CA PHE A 138 6.70 23.17 6.98
C PHE A 138 6.49 23.38 5.48
N ARG A 139 7.19 22.57 4.66
CA ARG A 139 7.02 22.51 3.22
C ARG A 139 6.82 21.07 2.79
N SER A 140 5.85 20.83 1.94
CA SER A 140 5.76 19.58 1.21
C SER A 140 6.41 19.75 -0.15
N VAL A 141 7.27 18.83 -0.52
CA VAL A 141 8.04 18.90 -1.76
C VAL A 141 7.97 17.56 -2.51
N LEU A 142 7.93 17.64 -3.82
CA LEU A 142 8.16 16.52 -4.72
C LEU A 142 9.61 16.55 -5.19
N LEU A 143 10.33 15.47 -5.01
CA LEU A 143 11.64 15.27 -5.58
C LEU A 143 11.52 14.39 -6.82
N SER A 144 12.24 14.72 -7.87
CA SER A 144 12.34 13.93 -9.09
C SER A 144 13.79 13.72 -9.51
N SER A 145 14.08 12.57 -10.09
CA SER A 145 15.39 12.20 -10.61
C SER A 145 15.25 11.59 -12.00
N THR A 146 16.15 11.93 -12.89
CA THR A 146 16.23 11.39 -14.29
C THR A 146 17.48 10.55 -14.53
N ASP A 147 18.32 10.37 -13.51
CA ASP A 147 19.63 9.72 -13.59
C ASP A 147 19.78 8.50 -12.63
N GLY A 148 18.68 7.79 -12.40
CA GLY A 148 18.71 6.61 -11.53
C GLY A 148 18.88 6.91 -10.06
N CYS A 149 18.32 8.01 -9.57
CA CYS A 149 18.39 8.50 -8.18
C CYS A 149 19.75 9.11 -7.78
N ALA A 150 20.66 9.32 -8.70
CA ALA A 150 21.97 9.90 -8.39
C ALA A 150 21.86 11.38 -7.99
N THR A 151 21.05 12.15 -8.72
CA THR A 151 20.73 13.54 -8.40
C THR A 151 19.22 13.78 -8.35
N TRP A 152 18.80 14.82 -7.63
CA TRP A 152 17.40 15.12 -7.43
C TRP A 152 17.09 16.59 -7.64
N SER A 153 16.02 16.88 -8.34
CA SER A 153 15.39 18.19 -8.42
C SER A 153 14.26 18.29 -7.40
N VAL A 154 14.03 19.49 -6.86
CA VAL A 154 13.02 19.75 -5.81
C VAL A 154 11.96 20.67 -6.37
N LEU A 155 10.70 20.28 -6.23
CA LEU A 155 9.52 21.04 -6.62
C LEU A 155 8.61 21.25 -5.40
N GLU A 156 8.39 22.48 -4.98
CA GLU A 156 7.52 22.79 -3.85
C GLU A 156 6.06 22.54 -4.20
N LEU A 157 5.35 21.83 -3.32
CA LEU A 157 3.93 21.52 -3.47
C LEU A 157 3.06 22.59 -2.80
N PRO A 158 1.86 22.87 -3.31
CA PRO A 158 0.96 23.85 -2.72
C PRO A 158 0.48 23.38 -1.33
N PHE A 159 0.14 24.35 -0.46
CA PHE A 159 -0.43 24.13 0.89
C PHE A 159 0.48 23.39 1.89
N GLY A 160 1.77 23.24 1.57
CA GLY A 160 2.73 22.58 2.46
C GLY A 160 3.00 23.32 3.78
N ASN A 161 2.56 24.58 3.88
CA ASN A 161 2.78 25.46 5.04
C ASN A 161 1.68 25.37 6.10
N ASP A 162 0.59 24.71 5.80
CA ASP A 162 -0.51 24.61 6.74
C ASP A 162 -0.10 23.70 7.89
N THR A 163 0.33 24.33 8.98
CA THR A 163 0.82 23.69 10.19
C THR A 163 -0.18 22.68 10.71
N PRO A 164 0.23 21.46 11.06
CA PRO A 164 -0.60 20.58 11.87
C PRO A 164 -0.90 21.30 13.19
N LEU A 165 -2.17 21.52 13.50
CA LEU A 165 -2.62 22.24 14.69
C LEU A 165 -2.28 21.52 16.02
N SER A 166 -1.57 20.40 15.99
CA SER A 166 -1.11 19.68 17.17
C SER A 166 0.31 19.18 16.95
N GLY A 167 1.25 19.68 17.72
CA GLY A 167 2.68 19.34 17.68
C GLY A 167 3.05 17.88 17.98
N GLU A 168 2.08 16.98 18.05
CA GLU A 168 2.30 15.54 18.25
C GLU A 168 1.97 14.66 17.03
N ASN A 169 1.30 15.22 16.03
CA ASN A 169 0.90 14.47 14.84
C ASN A 169 1.69 14.92 13.63
N ASP A 170 2.78 14.30 13.45
CA ASP A 170 3.66 14.21 12.31
C ASP A 170 2.92 13.83 10.99
N ARG A 171 1.93 14.54 10.57
CA ARG A 171 1.13 14.21 9.39
C ARG A 171 1.51 15.14 8.26
N GLY A 172 2.21 14.60 7.28
CA GLY A 172 2.34 15.28 6.01
C GLY A 172 0.95 15.48 5.40
N ASN A 173 0.72 16.67 4.85
CA ASN A 173 -0.51 17.03 4.17
C ASN A 173 -0.44 16.66 2.69
N VAL A 174 0.19 15.54 2.37
CA VAL A 174 0.47 15.12 1.00
C VAL A 174 0.40 13.59 0.88
N ALA A 175 -0.09 13.14 -0.26
CA ALA A 175 -0.04 11.74 -0.68
C ALA A 175 0.30 11.68 -2.17
N SER A 176 1.13 10.73 -2.57
CA SER A 176 1.51 10.49 -3.95
C SER A 176 0.79 9.28 -4.51
N GLU A 177 0.36 9.33 -5.75
CA GLU A 177 0.00 8.14 -6.51
C GLU A 177 1.17 7.16 -6.53
N HIS A 178 0.85 5.89 -6.47
CA HIS A 178 1.78 4.80 -6.73
C HIS A 178 0.97 3.55 -7.11
N ASP A 179 1.49 2.68 -7.94
CA ASP A 179 0.76 1.46 -8.32
C ASP A 179 1.38 0.21 -7.67
N GLY A 180 1.55 0.25 -6.34
CA GLY A 180 2.08 -0.88 -5.57
C GLY A 180 3.50 -1.31 -5.93
N GLY A 181 4.29 -0.44 -6.56
CA GLY A 181 5.62 -0.75 -7.09
C GLY A 181 5.63 -1.02 -8.59
N ARG A 182 4.49 -0.99 -9.29
CA ARG A 182 4.44 -0.98 -10.76
C ARG A 182 4.93 0.37 -11.29
N LEU A 183 5.27 0.42 -12.58
CA LEU A 183 5.66 1.68 -13.22
C LEU A 183 4.44 2.58 -13.40
N LEU A 184 4.64 3.86 -13.16
CA LEU A 184 3.68 4.90 -13.50
C LEU A 184 3.79 5.25 -15.00
N GLU A 185 2.70 5.67 -15.62
CA GLU A 185 2.74 6.16 -17.01
C GLU A 185 3.45 7.52 -17.14
N GLY A 186 3.62 8.25 -16.02
CA GLY A 186 4.27 9.55 -15.95
C GLY A 186 4.44 10.03 -14.52
N PRO A 187 4.61 11.35 -14.29
CA PRO A 187 4.67 11.89 -12.94
C PRO A 187 3.40 11.59 -12.15
N PRO A 188 3.51 11.20 -10.87
CA PRO A 188 2.36 10.79 -10.05
C PRO A 188 1.37 11.94 -9.83
N LEU A 189 0.07 11.64 -9.80
CA LEU A 189 -0.91 12.55 -9.26
C LEU A 189 -0.66 12.72 -7.76
N ILE A 190 -0.64 13.97 -7.29
CA ILE A 190 -0.41 14.30 -5.89
C ILE A 190 -1.71 14.80 -5.26
N ALA A 191 -2.12 14.16 -4.17
CA ALA A 191 -3.14 14.72 -3.28
C ALA A 191 -2.47 15.60 -2.24
N VAL A 192 -2.95 16.84 -2.11
CA VAL A 192 -2.53 17.77 -1.07
C VAL A 192 -3.76 18.26 -0.33
N TRP A 193 -3.62 18.55 0.97
CA TRP A 193 -4.76 19.03 1.73
C TRP A 193 -4.37 20.04 2.78
N ARG A 194 -5.30 20.94 3.05
CA ARG A 194 -5.22 21.96 4.08
C ARG A 194 -6.18 21.63 5.21
N GLN A 195 -5.67 21.63 6.42
CA GLN A 195 -6.49 21.41 7.60
C GLN A 195 -7.37 22.62 7.87
N LEU A 196 -8.68 22.42 7.97
CA LEU A 196 -9.66 23.46 8.26
C LEU A 196 -9.98 23.56 9.75
N ALA A 197 -10.13 22.44 10.44
CA ALA A 197 -10.44 22.38 11.85
C ALA A 197 -10.06 21.03 12.48
N PRO A 198 -9.65 21.01 13.77
CA PRO A 198 -9.55 19.77 14.51
C PRO A 198 -10.94 19.22 14.74
N TRP A 199 -11.16 17.94 14.38
CA TRP A 199 -12.39 17.25 14.73
C TRP A 199 -12.29 16.77 16.18
N LYS A 200 -13.30 17.07 17.01
CA LYS A 200 -13.37 16.58 18.40
C LYS A 200 -13.57 15.06 18.42
N GLY A 201 -12.48 14.33 18.58
CA GLY A 201 -12.52 12.87 18.70
C GLY A 201 -11.37 12.20 17.96
N ALA A 202 -10.29 12.09 18.60
CA ALA A 202 -9.09 11.26 18.47
C ALA A 202 -8.29 11.31 17.16
N TRP A 203 -8.83 11.13 15.96
CA TRP A 203 -8.01 10.90 14.77
C TRP A 203 -8.52 11.58 13.49
N ALA A 204 -9.71 12.15 13.54
CA ALA A 204 -10.30 12.79 12.37
C ALA A 204 -10.01 14.28 12.33
N LEU A 205 -9.66 14.75 11.15
CA LEU A 205 -9.45 16.14 10.85
C LEU A 205 -10.36 16.52 9.69
N LEU A 206 -10.96 17.70 9.76
CA LEU A 206 -11.68 18.25 8.63
C LEU A 206 -10.67 18.96 7.72
N ASN A 207 -10.52 18.47 6.51
CA ASN A 207 -9.55 19.01 5.56
C ASN A 207 -10.22 19.40 4.25
N GLU A 208 -9.61 20.34 3.56
CA GLU A 208 -9.88 20.68 2.17
C GLU A 208 -8.89 19.93 1.29
N LEU A 209 -9.41 19.01 0.44
CA LEU A 209 -8.60 18.19 -0.45
C LEU A 209 -8.46 18.84 -1.81
N TYR A 210 -7.25 18.85 -2.33
CA TYR A 210 -6.88 19.19 -3.69
C TYR A 210 -6.11 18.05 -4.33
N VAL A 211 -6.15 17.97 -5.65
CA VAL A 211 -5.18 17.22 -6.45
C VAL A 211 -4.36 18.17 -7.30
N VAL A 212 -3.10 17.84 -7.51
CA VAL A 212 -2.19 18.57 -8.37
C VAL A 212 -1.39 17.59 -9.21
N GLN A 213 -1.28 17.91 -10.51
CA GLN A 213 -0.54 17.08 -11.45
C GLN A 213 0.79 17.75 -11.79
N PRO A 214 1.92 17.11 -11.46
CA PRO A 214 3.21 17.48 -12.00
C PRO A 214 3.28 17.10 -13.49
N VAL A 215 3.88 17.92 -14.31
CA VAL A 215 4.06 17.71 -15.74
C VAL A 215 5.47 18.08 -16.17
N TRP A 216 6.06 17.33 -17.07
CA TRP A 216 7.35 17.67 -17.65
C TRP A 216 7.18 18.73 -18.75
N VAL A 217 7.91 19.83 -18.64
CA VAL A 217 8.01 20.89 -19.63
C VAL A 217 9.47 20.95 -20.08
N GLY A 218 9.77 20.27 -21.19
CA GLY A 218 11.16 19.96 -21.51
C GLY A 218 11.79 19.07 -20.45
N ASP A 219 12.91 19.48 -19.89
CA ASP A 219 13.64 18.73 -18.84
C ASP A 219 13.28 19.17 -17.42
N GLU A 220 12.34 20.10 -17.26
CA GLU A 220 11.91 20.61 -15.96
C GLU A 220 10.53 20.09 -15.58
N LEU A 221 10.36 19.75 -14.30
CA LEU A 221 9.07 19.36 -13.74
C LEU A 221 8.35 20.62 -13.22
N ALA A 222 7.12 20.82 -13.67
CA ALA A 222 6.26 21.93 -13.26
C ALA A 222 4.94 21.41 -12.70
N LEU A 223 4.24 22.23 -11.91
CA LEU A 223 2.90 21.89 -11.39
C LEU A 223 1.81 22.53 -12.24
N GLN A 224 0.78 21.77 -12.56
CA GLN A 224 -0.49 22.33 -12.99
C GLN A 224 -1.20 23.01 -11.81
N GLN A 225 -2.21 23.83 -12.09
CA GLN A 225 -2.99 24.47 -11.03
C GLN A 225 -3.70 23.41 -10.18
N PRO A 226 -3.65 23.53 -8.83
CA PRO A 226 -4.36 22.62 -7.95
C PRO A 226 -5.87 22.63 -8.20
N VAL A 227 -6.48 21.47 -8.28
CA VAL A 227 -7.92 21.30 -8.49
C VAL A 227 -8.59 20.94 -7.16
N PRO A 228 -9.52 21.77 -6.65
CA PRO A 228 -10.23 21.50 -5.41
C PRO A 228 -11.19 20.31 -5.58
N ILE A 229 -11.23 19.41 -4.60
CA ILE A 229 -12.06 18.22 -4.60
C ILE A 229 -13.18 18.33 -3.57
N ARG A 230 -12.83 18.50 -2.30
CA ARG A 230 -13.81 18.51 -1.20
C ARG A 230 -13.27 19.25 0.03
N ILE A 231 -14.22 19.74 0.85
CA ILE A 231 -13.92 20.43 2.11
C ILE A 231 -14.19 19.56 3.36
N ASP A 232 -14.66 18.32 3.18
CA ASP A 232 -14.96 17.36 4.25
C ASP A 232 -14.06 16.13 4.18
N PHE A 233 -12.86 16.29 3.63
CA PHE A 233 -11.88 15.21 3.52
C PHE A 233 -11.36 14.81 4.90
N LEU A 234 -11.30 13.49 5.14
CA LEU A 234 -10.89 12.93 6.43
C LEU A 234 -9.37 13.04 6.68
N GLY A 235 -8.57 13.21 5.64
CA GLY A 235 -7.13 13.02 5.66
C GLY A 235 -6.74 11.56 5.37
N MET A 236 -5.47 11.35 5.07
CA MET A 236 -4.90 10.02 4.81
C MET A 236 -3.61 9.83 5.58
N ILE A 237 -3.43 8.64 6.15
CA ILE A 237 -2.16 8.19 6.70
C ILE A 237 -1.64 7.04 5.82
N GLN A 238 -1.07 7.35 4.67
CA GLN A 238 -0.53 6.34 3.74
C GLN A 238 0.52 5.42 4.37
N GLY A 239 1.22 5.92 5.38
CA GLY A 239 2.14 5.13 6.18
C GLY A 239 1.52 3.89 6.81
N ALA A 240 0.22 3.89 7.05
CA ALA A 240 -0.49 2.85 7.79
C ALA A 240 -0.93 1.65 6.94
N GLY A 241 -0.26 1.29 5.91
CA GLY A 241 -0.61 0.17 5.01
C GLY A 241 -0.10 0.46 3.60
N GLY A 242 -0.25 1.70 3.15
CA GLY A 242 0.36 2.21 1.93
C GLY A 242 -0.28 1.68 0.67
N ALA A 243 -1.59 1.45 0.65
CA ALA A 243 -2.32 1.27 -0.59
C ALA A 243 -2.33 2.57 -1.40
N SER A 244 -2.24 2.47 -2.72
CA SER A 244 -2.34 3.64 -3.58
C SER A 244 -3.74 4.24 -3.53
N PHE A 245 -3.82 5.56 -3.41
CA PHE A 245 -5.10 6.26 -3.51
C PHE A 245 -5.51 6.54 -4.96
N ALA A 246 -4.61 6.35 -5.93
CA ALA A 246 -4.82 6.68 -7.33
C ALA A 246 -4.15 5.67 -8.25
N VAL A 247 -4.65 5.56 -9.48
CA VAL A 247 -4.08 4.80 -10.58
C VAL A 247 -4.33 5.52 -11.90
N THR A 248 -3.27 5.73 -12.68
CA THR A 248 -3.33 6.42 -13.98
C THR A 248 -3.46 5.42 -15.12
N SER A 249 -4.24 5.79 -16.15
CA SER A 249 -4.28 5.12 -17.45
C SER A 249 -4.58 6.13 -18.56
N GLY A 250 -3.61 6.39 -19.41
CA GLY A 250 -3.69 7.38 -20.49
C GLY A 250 -3.93 8.79 -19.97
N ASP A 251 -4.96 9.46 -20.48
CA ASP A 251 -5.31 10.83 -20.09
C ASP A 251 -6.10 10.93 -18.77
N GLN A 252 -6.22 9.85 -18.01
CA GLN A 252 -7.06 9.80 -16.83
C GLN A 252 -6.36 9.19 -15.63
N THR A 253 -6.50 9.82 -14.46
CA THR A 253 -6.18 9.22 -13.17
C THR A 253 -7.47 8.99 -12.38
N TYR A 254 -7.70 7.77 -11.95
CA TYR A 254 -8.81 7.38 -11.09
C TYR A 254 -8.30 7.39 -9.64
N PHE A 255 -8.98 8.13 -8.77
CA PHE A 255 -8.54 8.24 -7.39
C PHE A 255 -9.68 8.08 -6.39
N VAL A 256 -9.32 7.66 -5.19
CA VAL A 256 -10.26 7.40 -4.08
C VAL A 256 -9.86 8.18 -2.83
N TYR A 257 -10.86 8.55 -2.05
CA TYR A 257 -10.67 9.28 -0.80
C TYR A 257 -11.84 9.04 0.16
N SER A 258 -11.58 9.20 1.46
CA SER A 258 -12.60 9.10 2.49
C SER A 258 -12.99 10.47 3.02
N THR A 259 -14.27 10.64 3.37
CA THR A 259 -14.78 11.89 3.92
C THR A 259 -15.16 11.73 5.39
N VAL A 260 -15.22 12.85 6.10
CA VAL A 260 -15.71 12.85 7.48
C VAL A 260 -17.14 12.30 7.52
N ALA A 261 -17.35 11.34 8.40
CA ALA A 261 -18.65 10.68 8.57
C ALA A 261 -19.67 11.65 9.15
N PRO A 262 -20.92 11.64 8.68
CA PRO A 262 -22.00 12.40 9.29
C PRO A 262 -22.15 12.08 10.78
N ARG A 263 -22.54 13.08 11.59
CA ARG A 263 -22.73 12.91 13.03
C ARG A 263 -23.72 11.77 13.32
N GLY A 264 -23.31 10.86 14.21
CA GLY A 264 -24.15 9.73 14.62
C GLY A 264 -24.06 8.50 13.72
N THR A 265 -23.26 8.54 12.65
CA THR A 265 -22.96 7.35 11.85
C THR A 265 -21.76 6.59 12.40
N LEU A 266 -21.72 5.29 12.13
CA LEU A 266 -20.63 4.39 12.55
C LEU A 266 -19.65 4.05 11.43
N THR A 267 -19.85 4.68 10.26
CA THR A 267 -19.09 4.36 9.03
C THR A 267 -18.55 5.62 8.38
N THR A 268 -17.37 5.50 7.80
CA THR A 268 -16.69 6.51 6.99
C THR A 268 -17.03 6.28 5.52
N PRO A 269 -17.61 7.26 4.81
CA PRO A 269 -17.88 7.14 3.37
C PRO A 269 -16.60 7.23 2.54
N THR A 270 -16.48 6.37 1.53
CA THR A 270 -15.41 6.39 0.53
C THR A 270 -15.99 6.77 -0.83
N TYR A 271 -15.32 7.67 -1.53
CA TYR A 271 -15.66 8.16 -2.85
C TYR A 271 -14.54 7.89 -3.85
N ALA A 272 -14.91 7.81 -5.13
CA ALA A 272 -14.00 7.80 -6.26
C ALA A 272 -14.32 8.93 -7.22
N ALA A 273 -13.30 9.46 -7.89
CA ALA A 273 -13.42 10.44 -8.94
C ALA A 273 -12.35 10.21 -10.03
N THR A 274 -12.53 10.85 -11.18
CA THR A 274 -11.59 10.81 -12.30
C THR A 274 -10.99 12.19 -12.50
N TYR A 275 -9.67 12.28 -12.51
CA TYR A 275 -8.94 13.46 -12.94
C TYR A 275 -8.57 13.31 -14.42
N TYR A 276 -8.78 14.38 -15.21
CA TYR A 276 -8.49 14.44 -16.65
C TYR A 276 -7.26 15.32 -16.88
N HIS A 277 -6.18 14.73 -17.36
CA HIS A 277 -4.88 15.41 -17.54
C HIS A 277 -4.95 16.52 -18.58
N SER A 278 -5.57 16.26 -19.73
CA SER A 278 -5.64 17.21 -20.85
C SER A 278 -6.40 18.49 -20.53
N THR A 279 -7.33 18.45 -19.58
CA THR A 279 -8.14 19.61 -19.19
C THR A 279 -7.86 20.14 -17.80
N ASN A 280 -7.03 19.47 -17.02
CA ASN A 280 -6.77 19.76 -15.60
C ASN A 280 -8.09 19.91 -14.81
N THR A 281 -8.99 18.95 -14.95
CA THR A 281 -10.30 18.95 -14.28
C THR A 281 -10.60 17.63 -13.61
N VAL A 282 -11.53 17.66 -12.66
CA VAL A 282 -12.03 16.45 -11.99
C VAL A 282 -13.50 16.25 -12.28
N GLY A 283 -13.86 15.05 -12.66
CA GLY A 283 -15.24 14.63 -12.85
C GLY A 283 -16.01 14.47 -11.54
N PRO A 284 -17.32 14.17 -11.63
CA PRO A 284 -18.17 13.97 -10.45
C PRO A 284 -17.64 12.84 -9.55
N SER A 285 -17.69 13.06 -8.24
CA SER A 285 -17.36 12.04 -7.25
C SER A 285 -18.55 11.09 -7.05
N THR A 286 -18.27 9.78 -7.07
CA THR A 286 -19.25 8.73 -6.86
C THR A 286 -18.93 7.95 -5.58
N ARG A 287 -19.95 7.67 -4.77
CA ARG A 287 -19.79 6.87 -3.56
C ARG A 287 -19.51 5.42 -3.92
N VAL A 288 -18.42 4.86 -3.37
CA VAL A 288 -17.97 3.49 -3.63
C VAL A 288 -18.38 2.55 -2.52
N ALA A 289 -18.06 2.92 -1.28
CA ALA A 289 -18.23 2.05 -0.12
C ALA A 289 -18.33 2.85 1.19
N GLU A 290 -18.47 2.13 2.28
CA GLU A 290 -18.34 2.65 3.63
C GLU A 290 -17.46 1.71 4.44
N SER A 291 -16.57 2.26 5.24
CA SER A 291 -15.67 1.53 6.12
C SER A 291 -15.96 1.78 7.60
N ARG A 292 -15.31 1.03 8.47
CA ARG A 292 -15.35 1.18 9.92
C ARG A 292 -13.94 1.17 10.51
N PRO A 293 -13.74 1.82 11.68
CA PRO A 293 -14.66 2.70 12.42
C PRO A 293 -14.86 4.05 11.73
N ALA A 294 -15.89 4.81 12.13
CA ALA A 294 -16.11 6.13 11.59
C ALA A 294 -15.00 7.11 11.99
N ASN A 295 -14.62 8.01 11.09
CA ASN A 295 -13.68 9.11 11.33
C ASN A 295 -12.30 8.67 11.82
N ASP A 296 -11.80 7.58 11.28
CA ASP A 296 -10.43 7.12 11.50
C ASP A 296 -9.58 7.43 10.26
N CYS A 297 -8.62 8.33 10.36
CA CYS A 297 -7.76 8.73 9.24
C CYS A 297 -6.78 7.64 8.76
N HIS A 298 -6.73 6.48 9.45
CA HIS A 298 -6.08 5.28 8.90
C HIS A 298 -6.96 4.56 7.87
N ASP A 299 -8.19 5.04 7.65
CA ASP A 299 -9.00 4.66 6.53
C ASP A 299 -8.45 5.31 5.26
N THR A 300 -7.38 4.74 4.75
CA THR A 300 -6.77 5.11 3.48
C THR A 300 -7.25 4.13 2.43
N PRO A 301 -8.30 4.48 1.67
CA PRO A 301 -8.80 3.60 0.63
C PRO A 301 -7.73 3.38 -0.43
N GLY A 302 -7.64 2.16 -0.93
CA GLY A 302 -6.75 1.79 -2.02
C GLY A 302 -7.52 1.53 -3.30
N ILE A 303 -6.93 1.92 -4.43
CA ILE A 303 -7.42 1.62 -5.77
C ILE A 303 -6.31 0.98 -6.60
N CYS A 304 -6.68 0.03 -7.44
CA CYS A 304 -5.83 -0.50 -8.51
C CYS A 304 -6.69 -0.86 -9.73
N MET A 305 -6.06 -1.14 -10.84
CA MET A 305 -6.72 -1.46 -12.11
C MET A 305 -6.17 -2.76 -12.67
N ASP A 306 -7.07 -3.64 -13.13
CA ASP A 306 -6.71 -4.85 -13.84
C ASP A 306 -6.45 -4.61 -15.34
N SER A 307 -5.99 -5.62 -16.07
CA SER A 307 -5.66 -5.53 -17.49
C SER A 307 -6.85 -5.22 -18.38
N THR A 308 -8.07 -5.47 -17.90
CA THR A 308 -9.31 -5.13 -18.61
C THR A 308 -9.75 -3.67 -18.40
N GLY A 309 -9.05 -2.94 -17.53
CA GLY A 309 -9.40 -1.59 -17.12
C GLY A 309 -10.44 -1.54 -16.02
N THR A 310 -10.79 -2.67 -15.39
CA THR A 310 -11.70 -2.66 -14.24
C THR A 310 -10.99 -2.05 -13.04
N LEU A 311 -11.62 -1.07 -12.41
CA LEU A 311 -11.12 -0.44 -11.20
C LEU A 311 -11.58 -1.26 -9.99
N HIS A 312 -10.65 -1.53 -9.09
CA HIS A 312 -10.88 -2.24 -7.84
C HIS A 312 -10.58 -1.33 -6.66
N VAL A 313 -11.51 -1.19 -5.74
CA VAL A 313 -11.36 -0.36 -4.55
C VAL A 313 -11.53 -1.20 -3.30
N VAL A 314 -10.57 -1.07 -2.38
CA VAL A 314 -10.64 -1.62 -1.04
C VAL A 314 -10.54 -0.49 -0.03
N THR A 315 -11.36 -0.50 1.01
CA THR A 315 -11.38 0.52 2.06
C THR A 315 -11.57 -0.10 3.44
N GLY A 316 -10.97 0.50 4.46
CA GLY A 316 -11.07 0.08 5.85
C GLY A 316 -9.88 0.55 6.69
N ALA A 317 -10.10 0.72 8.00
CA ALA A 317 -9.12 1.24 8.93
C ALA A 317 -8.68 0.21 9.98
N HIS A 318 -9.46 0.07 11.06
CA HIS A 318 -9.08 -0.71 12.23
C HIS A 318 -10.13 -1.72 12.66
N GLY A 319 -9.74 -2.99 12.77
CA GLY A 319 -10.47 -4.00 13.52
C GLY A 319 -11.82 -4.42 12.94
N TRP A 320 -12.08 -4.11 11.67
CA TRP A 320 -13.25 -4.50 10.91
C TRP A 320 -12.86 -5.14 9.58
N PRO A 321 -13.74 -5.92 8.93
CA PRO A 321 -13.50 -6.38 7.58
C PRO A 321 -13.32 -5.20 6.63
N PHE A 322 -12.31 -5.24 5.78
CA PHE A 322 -12.21 -4.31 4.67
C PHE A 322 -13.38 -4.49 3.72
N ARG A 323 -13.76 -3.42 3.05
CA ARG A 323 -14.83 -3.40 2.07
C ARG A 323 -14.25 -3.29 0.69
N TYR A 324 -14.75 -4.11 -0.21
CA TYR A 324 -14.35 -4.19 -1.61
C TYR A 324 -15.49 -3.86 -2.55
N ALA A 325 -15.22 -3.08 -3.57
CA ALA A 325 -16.10 -2.85 -4.72
C ALA A 325 -15.25 -2.76 -5.99
N ARG A 326 -15.86 -3.07 -7.13
CA ARG A 326 -15.27 -2.87 -8.46
C ARG A 326 -16.16 -2.02 -9.34
N SER A 327 -15.55 -1.33 -10.30
CA SER A 327 -16.29 -0.56 -11.29
C SER A 327 -17.19 -1.46 -12.16
N LEU A 328 -18.36 -0.96 -12.57
CA LEU A 328 -19.28 -1.68 -13.48
C LEU A 328 -18.88 -1.56 -14.95
N ALA A 329 -18.07 -0.56 -15.29
CA ALA A 329 -17.50 -0.38 -16.61
C ALA A 329 -15.99 -0.16 -16.49
N PRO A 330 -15.20 -0.62 -17.47
CA PRO A 330 -13.76 -0.34 -17.53
C PRO A 330 -13.46 1.17 -17.52
N ARG A 331 -12.40 1.55 -16.82
CA ARG A 331 -11.91 2.94 -16.77
C ARG A 331 -12.99 3.96 -16.42
N SER A 332 -13.87 3.61 -15.47
CA SER A 332 -15.00 4.46 -15.10
C SER A 332 -15.27 4.45 -13.61
N THR A 333 -15.35 5.64 -13.04
CA THR A 333 -15.75 5.84 -11.63
C THR A 333 -17.25 6.08 -11.46
N ALA A 334 -18.05 6.00 -12.56
CA ALA A 334 -19.46 6.39 -12.54
C ALA A 334 -20.36 5.45 -11.75
N ALA A 335 -20.06 4.14 -11.72
CA ALA A 335 -20.88 3.14 -11.03
C ALA A 335 -20.06 1.96 -10.53
N TRP A 336 -20.47 1.43 -9.39
CA TRP A 336 -19.74 0.39 -8.64
C TRP A 336 -20.64 -0.78 -8.27
N THR A 337 -20.05 -1.96 -8.11
CA THR A 337 -20.77 -3.09 -7.52
C THR A 337 -21.18 -2.78 -6.08
N ARG A 338 -22.17 -3.50 -5.55
CA ARG A 338 -22.48 -3.44 -4.12
C ARG A 338 -21.24 -3.86 -3.31
N PRO A 339 -20.79 -3.05 -2.33
CA PRO A 339 -19.62 -3.39 -1.54
C PRO A 339 -19.79 -4.71 -0.77
N ALA A 340 -18.74 -5.55 -0.81
CA ALA A 340 -18.67 -6.81 -0.09
C ALA A 340 -17.50 -6.79 0.92
N ASP A 341 -17.51 -7.70 1.90
CA ASP A 341 -16.39 -7.86 2.81
C ASP A 341 -15.21 -8.56 2.11
N VAL A 342 -13.98 -8.12 2.37
CA VAL A 342 -12.74 -8.79 1.94
C VAL A 342 -12.51 -10.01 2.83
N LEU A 343 -13.45 -10.96 2.75
CA LEU A 343 -13.43 -12.20 3.51
C LEU A 343 -14.10 -13.31 2.70
N THR A 344 -13.67 -14.54 2.93
CA THR A 344 -14.37 -15.73 2.43
C THR A 344 -15.72 -15.87 3.13
N SER A 345 -16.75 -16.28 2.40
CA SER A 345 -18.04 -16.65 2.99
C SER A 345 -17.82 -17.78 4.01
N GLY A 346 -18.25 -17.59 5.25
CA GLY A 346 -17.99 -18.50 6.35
C GLY A 346 -16.94 -18.01 7.35
N TYR A 347 -16.05 -17.12 6.96
CA TYR A 347 -15.05 -16.50 7.83
C TYR A 347 -15.60 -15.27 8.56
N ARG A 348 -16.80 -15.40 9.13
CA ARG A 348 -17.54 -14.24 9.69
C ARG A 348 -17.70 -14.28 11.19
N ASP A 349 -17.08 -15.22 11.88
CA ASP A 349 -17.29 -15.29 13.31
C ASP A 349 -16.55 -14.15 14.02
N ARG A 350 -17.34 -13.11 14.32
CA ARG A 350 -16.88 -11.97 15.09
C ARG A 350 -16.98 -12.22 16.61
N THR A 351 -17.67 -13.27 17.00
CA THR A 351 -18.01 -13.50 18.40
C THR A 351 -16.96 -14.32 19.11
N THR A 352 -16.33 -15.24 18.42
CA THR A 352 -15.34 -16.13 19.04
C THR A 352 -13.93 -15.56 19.03
N ASP A 353 -13.61 -14.58 18.13
CA ASP A 353 -12.27 -14.02 17.99
C ASP A 353 -11.14 -15.06 17.86
N ALA A 354 -11.50 -16.34 17.72
CA ALA A 354 -10.55 -17.42 17.80
C ALA A 354 -9.45 -17.31 16.75
N ASP A 355 -9.82 -16.86 15.56
CA ASP A 355 -8.95 -16.76 14.39
C ASP A 355 -8.78 -15.31 13.87
N GLY A 356 -9.35 -14.31 14.56
CA GLY A 356 -9.27 -12.90 14.18
C GLY A 356 -10.04 -12.56 12.92
N ALA A 357 -10.97 -13.41 12.51
CA ALA A 357 -11.80 -13.21 11.34
C ALA A 357 -12.46 -11.82 11.35
N GLY A 358 -12.24 -11.06 10.30
CA GLY A 358 -12.82 -9.74 10.14
C GLY A 358 -12.20 -8.61 10.97
N LYS A 359 -11.05 -8.82 11.62
CA LYS A 359 -10.30 -7.78 12.33
C LYS A 359 -9.07 -7.33 11.57
N GLN A 360 -9.29 -6.90 10.33
CA GLN A 360 -8.24 -6.37 9.47
C GLN A 360 -7.84 -4.96 9.89
N THR A 361 -6.58 -4.61 9.69
CA THR A 361 -6.03 -3.29 10.01
C THR A 361 -4.90 -2.95 9.06
N TYR A 362 -4.86 -1.71 8.58
CA TYR A 362 -3.86 -1.17 7.67
C TYR A 362 -3.83 -1.90 6.32
N LEU A 363 -4.53 -1.32 5.38
CA LEU A 363 -4.68 -1.86 4.03
C LEU A 363 -3.40 -1.68 3.21
N SER A 364 -2.87 -2.77 2.67
CA SER A 364 -1.97 -2.77 1.54
C SER A 364 -2.63 -3.53 0.39
N LEU A 365 -2.62 -2.97 -0.82
CA LEU A 365 -3.29 -3.51 -1.99
C LEU A 365 -2.39 -3.36 -3.20
N VAL A 366 -2.26 -4.42 -3.99
CA VAL A 366 -1.66 -4.39 -5.33
C VAL A 366 -2.46 -5.28 -6.28
N CYS A 367 -2.43 -4.97 -7.58
CA CYS A 367 -2.92 -5.84 -8.64
C CYS A 367 -1.72 -6.44 -9.36
N GLY A 368 -1.63 -7.77 -9.42
CA GLY A 368 -0.59 -8.48 -10.14
C GLY A 368 -0.74 -8.40 -11.67
N PRO A 369 0.30 -8.77 -12.43
CA PRO A 369 0.24 -8.80 -13.88
C PRO A 369 -0.72 -9.90 -14.42
N ASP A 370 -1.14 -10.81 -13.57
CA ASP A 370 -2.11 -11.88 -13.80
C ASP A 370 -3.54 -11.50 -13.38
N ASP A 371 -3.79 -10.21 -13.13
CA ASP A 371 -5.04 -9.65 -12.65
C ASP A 371 -5.49 -10.17 -11.27
N VAL A 372 -4.58 -10.78 -10.52
CA VAL A 372 -4.85 -11.17 -9.13
C VAL A 372 -4.67 -9.97 -8.22
N LEU A 373 -5.70 -9.68 -7.44
CA LEU A 373 -5.60 -8.68 -6.38
C LEU A 373 -5.00 -9.31 -5.14
N HIS A 374 -3.97 -8.68 -4.59
CA HIS A 374 -3.33 -9.09 -3.35
C HIS A 374 -3.56 -8.05 -2.26
N VAL A 375 -4.03 -8.50 -1.12
CA VAL A 375 -4.21 -7.67 0.07
C VAL A 375 -3.35 -8.25 1.19
N VAL A 376 -2.52 -7.40 1.79
CA VAL A 376 -1.84 -7.70 3.04
C VAL A 376 -2.36 -6.79 4.12
N SER A 377 -2.69 -7.37 5.27
CA SER A 377 -3.17 -6.62 6.42
C SER A 377 -2.62 -7.18 7.72
N ARG A 378 -2.60 -6.34 8.73
CA ARG A 378 -2.44 -6.80 10.10
C ARG A 378 -3.79 -7.31 10.60
N GLN A 379 -3.82 -8.54 11.09
CA GLN A 379 -5.01 -9.15 11.64
C GLN A 379 -4.84 -9.43 13.14
N SER A 380 -5.80 -9.01 13.92
CA SER A 380 -5.86 -9.35 15.34
C SER A 380 -6.36 -10.78 15.48
N ARG A 381 -5.58 -11.65 16.09
CA ARG A 381 -5.87 -13.08 16.28
C ARG A 381 -5.76 -13.47 17.75
N ARG A 382 -6.36 -14.59 18.09
CA ARG A 382 -6.34 -15.14 19.45
C ARG A 382 -6.26 -16.66 19.36
N ASN A 383 -5.30 -17.26 20.04
CA ASN A 383 -5.21 -18.69 20.37
C ASN A 383 -4.74 -19.69 19.31
N VAL A 384 -4.85 -19.45 18.01
CA VAL A 384 -4.90 -20.59 17.10
C VAL A 384 -3.53 -21.15 16.75
N ASP A 385 -2.52 -20.30 16.54
CA ASP A 385 -1.22 -20.75 16.04
C ASP A 385 -0.09 -20.20 16.89
N SER A 386 -0.37 -19.90 18.15
CA SER A 386 0.51 -18.95 18.80
C SER A 386 1.25 -19.56 19.97
N HIS A 387 2.43 -19.07 20.16
CA HIS A 387 3.18 -19.06 21.40
C HIS A 387 2.41 -18.38 22.56
N TYR A 388 1.17 -17.87 22.32
CA TYR A 388 0.40 -17.04 23.24
C TYR A 388 -1.02 -17.59 23.45
N PRO A 389 -1.20 -18.80 23.99
CA PRO A 389 -2.52 -19.38 24.24
C PRO A 389 -3.36 -18.42 25.11
N GLY A 390 -4.56 -18.10 24.66
CA GLY A 390 -5.46 -17.20 25.38
C GLY A 390 -5.21 -15.70 25.20
N LEU A 391 -4.09 -15.30 24.57
CA LEU A 391 -3.74 -13.92 24.40
C LEU A 391 -3.99 -13.44 22.97
N GLN A 392 -4.31 -12.17 22.83
CA GLN A 392 -4.43 -11.51 21.54
C GLN A 392 -3.07 -11.15 20.99
N TYR A 393 -2.84 -11.42 19.72
CA TYR A 393 -1.65 -11.01 18.99
C TYR A 393 -2.02 -10.45 17.61
N SER A 394 -1.10 -9.73 16.98
CA SER A 394 -1.27 -9.19 15.63
C SER A 394 -0.43 -9.98 14.67
N ALA A 395 -1.04 -10.64 13.70
CA ALA A 395 -0.34 -11.35 12.63
C ALA A 395 -0.39 -10.54 11.33
N LEU A 396 0.56 -10.74 10.43
CA LEU A 396 0.40 -10.37 9.03
C LEU A 396 -0.30 -11.51 8.29
N VAL A 397 -1.29 -11.15 7.50
CA VAL A 397 -2.03 -12.07 6.67
C VAL A 397 -2.09 -11.57 5.23
N HIS A 398 -2.10 -12.53 4.31
CA HIS A 398 -2.31 -12.30 2.89
C HIS A 398 -3.66 -12.86 2.47
N GLN A 399 -4.32 -12.16 1.56
CA GLN A 399 -5.53 -12.61 0.87
C GLN A 399 -5.42 -12.26 -0.61
N ALA A 400 -5.94 -13.12 -1.46
CA ALA A 400 -5.97 -12.90 -2.89
C ALA A 400 -7.39 -12.98 -3.45
N LEU A 401 -7.68 -12.18 -4.46
CA LEU A 401 -8.88 -12.29 -5.30
C LEU A 401 -8.43 -12.58 -6.73
N ARG A 402 -8.63 -13.82 -7.17
CA ARG A 402 -8.35 -14.22 -8.55
C ARG A 402 -9.52 -13.88 -9.46
N PRO A 403 -9.29 -13.62 -10.76
CA PRO A 403 -10.38 -13.38 -11.71
C PRO A 403 -11.47 -14.46 -11.64
N GLY A 404 -12.72 -14.03 -11.51
CA GLY A 404 -13.88 -14.93 -11.43
C GLY A 404 -14.06 -15.69 -10.13
N GLN A 405 -13.20 -15.51 -9.13
CA GLN A 405 -13.28 -16.19 -7.84
C GLN A 405 -13.76 -15.26 -6.71
N SER A 406 -13.94 -15.80 -5.52
CA SER A 406 -14.10 -15.05 -4.27
C SER A 406 -12.73 -14.79 -3.63
N TRP A 407 -12.68 -13.85 -2.68
CA TRP A 407 -11.50 -13.65 -1.84
C TRP A 407 -11.09 -14.97 -1.18
N SER A 408 -9.79 -15.24 -1.17
CA SER A 408 -9.22 -16.36 -0.43
C SER A 408 -9.45 -16.22 1.08
N ALA A 409 -9.33 -17.30 1.82
CA ALA A 409 -9.15 -17.23 3.26
C ALA A 409 -7.86 -16.42 3.57
N PRO A 410 -7.78 -15.77 4.74
CA PRO A 410 -6.54 -15.12 5.15
C PRO A 410 -5.46 -16.16 5.48
N ASP A 411 -4.37 -16.15 4.72
CA ASP A 411 -3.19 -16.97 4.96
C ASP A 411 -2.20 -16.22 5.84
N LEU A 412 -1.66 -16.90 6.86
CA LEU A 412 -0.64 -16.33 7.73
C LEU A 412 0.67 -16.14 6.96
N ILE A 413 1.22 -14.92 7.02
CA ILE A 413 2.57 -14.60 6.55
C ILE A 413 3.54 -14.65 7.74
N VAL A 414 3.19 -13.93 8.80
CA VAL A 414 4.07 -13.68 9.94
C VAL A 414 3.29 -13.78 11.23
N VAL A 415 3.83 -14.54 12.19
CA VAL A 415 3.45 -14.49 13.60
C VAL A 415 4.51 -13.68 14.35
N PRO A 416 4.14 -12.62 15.07
CA PRO A 416 5.09 -11.77 15.78
C PRO A 416 5.66 -12.47 17.01
N PRO A 417 6.83 -12.04 17.52
CA PRO A 417 7.44 -12.62 18.69
C PRO A 417 6.76 -12.22 20.00
N ARG A 418 5.78 -11.33 19.97
CA ARG A 418 5.05 -10.86 21.17
C ARG A 418 3.55 -10.77 20.91
N ASN A 419 2.78 -10.90 22.00
CA ASN A 419 1.35 -10.60 22.00
C ASN A 419 1.09 -9.09 21.87
N GLY A 420 -0.14 -8.73 21.56
CA GLY A 420 -0.58 -7.34 21.42
C GLY A 420 -0.07 -6.69 20.12
N TYR A 421 0.25 -5.40 20.19
CA TYR A 421 0.71 -4.60 19.07
C TYR A 421 2.23 -4.75 18.89
N SER A 422 2.65 -5.72 18.11
CA SER A 422 4.06 -6.07 17.93
C SER A 422 4.59 -5.94 16.51
N GLN A 423 3.72 -5.56 15.56
CA GLN A 423 4.09 -5.25 14.18
C GLN A 423 3.64 -3.85 13.82
N TYR A 424 4.42 -3.16 13.00
CA TYR A 424 4.19 -1.77 12.64
C TYR A 424 4.25 -1.57 11.13
N TYR A 425 3.18 -1.07 10.60
CA TYR A 425 2.97 -0.54 9.26
C TYR A 425 3.63 -1.36 8.13
N GLN A 426 2.97 -2.47 7.77
CA GLN A 426 3.37 -3.25 6.60
C GLN A 426 3.13 -2.48 5.30
N LYS A 427 3.93 -2.81 4.30
CA LYS A 427 3.78 -2.35 2.92
C LYS A 427 3.88 -3.54 1.98
N LEU A 428 2.97 -3.62 1.03
CA LEU A 428 3.00 -4.61 -0.04
C LEU A 428 3.41 -3.91 -1.32
N THR A 429 4.37 -4.50 -2.03
CA THR A 429 4.79 -4.08 -3.36
C THR A 429 4.97 -5.29 -4.27
N ILE A 430 5.01 -5.04 -5.56
CA ILE A 430 5.20 -6.06 -6.59
C ILE A 430 6.32 -5.61 -7.53
N ASP A 431 7.14 -6.55 -7.98
CA ASP A 431 8.20 -6.27 -8.94
C ASP A 431 7.77 -6.56 -10.40
N ARG A 432 8.69 -6.37 -11.35
CA ARG A 432 8.43 -6.58 -12.80
C ARG A 432 8.17 -8.03 -13.16
N LEU A 433 8.62 -8.97 -12.34
CA LEU A 433 8.39 -10.41 -12.51
C LEU A 433 7.10 -10.90 -11.84
N GLY A 434 6.34 -10.02 -11.18
CA GLY A 434 5.14 -10.39 -10.44
C GLY A 434 5.43 -10.97 -9.06
N ARG A 435 6.67 -10.88 -8.56
CA ARG A 435 7.01 -11.32 -7.21
C ARG A 435 6.51 -10.30 -6.20
N LEU A 436 5.92 -10.78 -5.12
CA LEU A 436 5.38 -9.92 -4.06
C LEU A 436 6.43 -9.68 -2.98
N PHE A 437 6.47 -8.45 -2.48
CA PHE A 437 7.35 -8.07 -1.37
C PHE A 437 6.53 -7.43 -0.25
N VAL A 438 6.78 -7.86 0.98
CA VAL A 438 6.19 -7.25 2.18
C VAL A 438 7.30 -6.72 3.06
N SER A 439 7.26 -5.43 3.34
CA SER A 439 8.16 -4.82 4.31
C SER A 439 7.39 -4.32 5.52
N CYS A 440 7.94 -4.53 6.71
CA CYS A 440 7.39 -3.98 7.96
C CYS A 440 8.46 -3.90 9.04
N SER A 441 8.09 -3.22 10.12
CA SER A 441 8.89 -3.19 11.35
C SER A 441 8.21 -4.01 12.43
N TYR A 442 9.00 -4.59 13.31
CA TYR A 442 8.49 -5.31 14.48
C TYR A 442 9.43 -5.14 15.69
N PHE A 443 8.99 -5.51 16.87
CA PHE A 443 9.87 -5.58 18.02
C PHE A 443 9.98 -7.01 18.57
N SER A 444 11.19 -7.37 19.01
CA SER A 444 11.51 -8.66 19.56
C SER A 444 11.18 -8.75 21.05
N GLN A 445 11.07 -9.97 21.57
CA GLN A 445 10.98 -10.21 23.02
C GLN A 445 12.22 -9.74 23.79
N ARG A 446 13.35 -9.69 23.12
CA ARG A 446 14.63 -9.25 23.68
C ARG A 446 14.76 -7.73 23.76
N ASP A 447 13.87 -7.00 23.07
CA ASP A 447 13.91 -5.54 23.15
C ASP A 447 13.56 -5.08 24.55
N PRO A 448 14.33 -4.14 25.12
CA PRO A 448 14.02 -3.59 26.42
C PRO A 448 12.66 -2.88 26.36
N PRO A 449 11.89 -2.87 27.45
CA PRO A 449 10.62 -2.15 27.50
C PRO A 449 10.87 -0.67 27.23
N ALA A 450 10.43 -0.20 26.08
CA ALA A 450 10.55 1.20 25.70
C ALA A 450 9.38 2.01 26.25
N THR A 451 9.67 3.21 26.73
CA THR A 451 8.68 4.14 27.29
C THR A 451 7.73 4.73 26.25
N ARG A 452 8.07 4.67 24.94
CA ARG A 452 7.25 5.14 23.82
C ARG A 452 7.06 4.04 22.78
N VAL A 453 5.83 3.88 22.29
CA VAL A 453 5.45 2.82 21.34
C VAL A 453 6.37 2.81 20.10
N PHE A 454 6.67 3.96 19.53
CA PHE A 454 7.47 4.05 18.31
C PHE A 454 8.95 3.71 18.45
N ARG A 455 9.49 3.72 19.67
CA ARG A 455 10.90 3.30 19.93
C ARG A 455 11.05 1.80 20.08
N ARG A 456 9.96 1.02 19.97
CA ARG A 456 9.95 -0.42 20.17
C ARG A 456 10.21 -1.20 18.88
N PHE A 457 9.99 -0.58 17.71
CA PHE A 457 10.07 -1.27 16.43
C PHE A 457 11.48 -1.16 15.84
N HIS A 458 12.43 -1.86 16.45
CA HIS A 458 13.84 -1.80 16.06
C HIS A 458 14.18 -2.76 14.93
N HIS A 459 13.41 -3.84 14.78
CA HIS A 459 13.66 -4.84 13.76
C HIS A 459 12.86 -4.52 12.49
N ARG A 460 13.50 -4.75 11.35
CA ARG A 460 12.92 -4.57 10.02
C ARG A 460 13.01 -5.88 9.29
N MET A 461 12.05 -6.12 8.43
CA MET A 461 12.08 -7.25 7.52
C MET A 461 11.56 -6.86 6.15
N VAL A 462 12.08 -7.53 5.16
CA VAL A 462 11.50 -7.62 3.81
C VAL A 462 11.28 -9.09 3.52
N LEU A 463 10.07 -9.43 3.18
CA LEU A 463 9.66 -10.76 2.79
C LEU A 463 9.42 -10.80 1.31
N ILE A 464 9.63 -11.95 0.69
CA ILE A 464 9.36 -12.21 -0.71
C ILE A 464 8.45 -13.43 -0.86
N SER A 465 7.53 -13.36 -1.82
CA SER A 465 6.78 -14.49 -2.34
C SER A 465 6.95 -14.53 -3.85
N GLU A 466 7.33 -15.71 -4.37
CA GLU A 466 7.56 -15.96 -5.80
C GLU A 466 6.40 -16.73 -6.45
N ASP A 467 5.39 -17.08 -5.68
CA ASP A 467 4.26 -17.93 -6.06
C ASP A 467 2.88 -17.26 -5.83
N GLY A 468 2.85 -15.92 -5.89
CA GLY A 468 1.62 -15.16 -5.76
C GLY A 468 1.02 -15.17 -4.35
N GLY A 469 1.85 -15.25 -3.32
CA GLY A 469 1.46 -15.21 -1.91
C GLY A 469 1.21 -16.57 -1.29
N GLY A 470 1.50 -17.68 -1.98
CA GLY A 470 1.36 -19.04 -1.46
C GLY A 470 2.40 -19.36 -0.39
N THR A 471 3.64 -18.94 -0.60
CA THR A 471 4.73 -19.10 0.36
C THR A 471 5.52 -17.80 0.54
N TRP A 472 6.10 -17.61 1.73
CA TRP A 472 6.85 -16.40 2.07
C TRP A 472 8.15 -16.75 2.77
N ARG A 473 9.20 -16.01 2.46
CA ARG A 473 10.50 -16.10 3.11
C ARG A 473 11.15 -14.72 3.23
N PHE A 474 12.21 -14.60 4.02
CA PHE A 474 13.02 -13.39 4.05
C PHE A 474 13.67 -13.17 2.68
N ALA A 475 13.55 -11.96 2.15
CA ALA A 475 14.26 -11.54 0.95
C ALA A 475 15.75 -11.32 1.27
N THR A 476 16.60 -11.61 0.29
CA THR A 476 18.05 -11.41 0.35
C THR A 476 18.52 -10.57 -0.84
N THR A 477 19.75 -10.06 -0.79
CA THR A 477 20.36 -9.37 -1.94
C THR A 477 20.39 -10.26 -3.19
N ALA A 478 20.61 -11.57 -3.02
CA ALA A 478 20.59 -12.51 -4.14
C ALA A 478 19.22 -12.59 -4.84
N ASP A 479 18.13 -12.49 -4.10
CA ASP A 479 16.78 -12.47 -4.67
C ASP A 479 16.55 -11.24 -5.55
N PHE A 480 17.04 -10.09 -5.11
CA PHE A 480 16.96 -8.87 -5.88
C PHE A 480 17.85 -8.95 -7.15
N LEU A 481 19.08 -9.43 -7.00
CA LEU A 481 19.99 -9.61 -8.14
C LEU A 481 19.41 -10.57 -9.18
N ALA A 482 18.79 -11.66 -8.75
CA ALA A 482 18.15 -12.61 -9.65
C ALA A 482 16.95 -12.02 -10.42
N GLY A 483 16.40 -10.92 -9.94
CA GLY A 483 15.26 -10.23 -10.57
C GLY A 483 15.66 -9.09 -11.49
N ILE A 484 16.89 -8.60 -11.42
CA ILE A 484 17.36 -7.51 -12.29
C ILE A 484 17.48 -8.03 -13.72
N ALA A 485 16.81 -7.35 -14.66
CA ALA A 485 16.99 -7.65 -16.07
C ALA A 485 18.46 -7.47 -16.47
N GLU A 486 19.05 -8.45 -17.15
CA GLU A 486 20.35 -8.22 -17.76
C GLU A 486 20.22 -7.04 -18.74
N PRO A 487 21.13 -6.05 -18.69
CA PRO A 487 21.11 -4.99 -19.68
C PRO A 487 21.21 -5.65 -21.05
N ASP A 488 20.27 -5.35 -21.95
CA ASP A 488 20.25 -5.88 -23.31
C ASP A 488 21.66 -5.84 -23.89
N ALA A 489 22.19 -7.00 -24.27
CA ALA A 489 23.48 -7.06 -24.91
C ALA A 489 23.42 -6.13 -26.17
N PRO A 490 24.38 -5.22 -26.35
CA PRO A 490 24.31 -4.26 -27.43
C PRO A 490 24.24 -4.99 -28.80
N GLY A 491 23.02 -5.14 -29.34
CA GLY A 491 22.82 -5.83 -30.61
C GLY A 491 21.42 -6.38 -30.93
N ALA A 492 20.49 -6.44 -29.98
CA ALA A 492 19.11 -6.81 -30.28
C ALA A 492 18.33 -5.58 -30.78
N GLY A 493 18.51 -5.24 -32.04
CA GLY A 493 17.82 -4.13 -32.71
C GLY A 493 16.31 -4.31 -32.61
N ALA A 494 15.64 -3.29 -32.07
CA ALA A 494 14.21 -3.15 -32.20
C ALA A 494 13.81 -3.33 -33.67
N SER A 495 13.08 -4.40 -33.98
CA SER A 495 12.47 -4.57 -35.28
C SER A 495 11.39 -3.48 -35.41
N ALA A 496 11.67 -2.51 -36.28
CA ALA A 496 10.70 -1.48 -36.62
C ALA A 496 9.39 -2.14 -37.08
N PRO A 497 8.23 -1.62 -36.65
CA PRO A 497 6.96 -2.13 -37.12
C PRO A 497 6.87 -2.00 -38.64
N ALA A 498 6.43 -3.08 -39.29
CA ALA A 498 6.27 -3.13 -40.74
C ALA A 498 5.28 -2.02 -41.19
N PRO A 499 5.53 -1.32 -42.29
CA PRO A 499 4.64 -0.29 -42.81
C PRO A 499 3.30 -0.93 -43.20
N ILE A 500 2.22 -0.36 -42.73
CA ILE A 500 0.85 -0.72 -43.11
C ILE A 500 0.72 -0.40 -44.60
N ALA A 501 0.55 -1.43 -45.43
CA ALA A 501 0.26 -1.27 -46.85
C ALA A 501 -1.09 -0.58 -47.01
N GLY A 502 -1.06 0.62 -47.55
CA GLY A 502 -2.27 1.36 -47.95
C GLY A 502 -2.95 0.60 -49.10
N GLY A 503 -4.17 0.13 -48.86
CA GLY A 503 -5.07 -0.36 -49.88
C GLY A 503 -5.80 0.81 -50.51
N SER A 504 -5.72 0.89 -51.81
CA SER A 504 -6.46 1.77 -52.73
C SER A 504 -7.99 1.55 -52.71
#